data_67914f94051fcfe51ef7bd54a0f01687
#
_entry.id   67914f94051fcfe51ef7bd54a0f01687
#
_cell.length_a   1.000
_cell.length_b   1.000
_cell.length_c   1.000
_cell.angle_alpha   90.00
_cell.angle_beta   90.00
_cell.angle_gamma   90.00
#
_symmetry.space_group_name_H-M   'P 1'
#
loop_
_entity.id
_entity.type
_entity.pdbx_description
1 polymer ?
#
loop_
_entity_poly.entity_id
_entity_poly.type
_entity_poly.pdbx_seq_one_letter_code
_entity_poly.pdbx_strand_id
1 'polypeptide(L)'
;MKKTYYLFNPGRLQRRDNTLKFTPYDEEGNEQKPRFLPVENVGELYCFGNLDANSALYNFLGQQQVPLHFFDYHENYTGTFMPRESLISGKMLISQVREQQNRQKRIALAQRILDGAAYNMLKNLRYYNSRGKDLEPIIDCMQKLADKIAGTATIEELMGIEGNIRKNYYEAFELIINDYSMSGRSYRPPRNKVNALISFGNMMCYSQCLRAIHQTQLNPAISFLHEPGERRFSLSLDIAEIFKPLLVDRVIFKVLNKKMVQPNHFEEKLNSVVLKNAGRKAFVQAFEDRLNETIKHRTLSRSVSYKHLVKLECYKLQKHMLGIEEYKPFKMWW
;
A
#
# COMPACT_ATOMS: atom_id res chain seq x y z
N MET A 1 -16.72 -14.04 3.40
CA MET A 1 -15.49 -13.41 2.86
C MET A 1 -14.56 -13.10 4.02
N LYS A 2 -13.30 -13.58 4.00
CA LYS A 2 -12.36 -13.32 5.10
C LYS A 2 -12.04 -11.83 5.21
N LYS A 3 -12.02 -11.29 6.44
CA LYS A 3 -11.83 -9.87 6.78
C LYS A 3 -10.42 -9.61 7.29
N THR A 4 -9.94 -8.39 7.12
CA THR A 4 -8.74 -7.86 7.79
C THR A 4 -9.12 -7.33 9.16
N TYR A 5 -8.31 -7.61 10.17
CA TYR A 5 -8.49 -7.10 11.53
C TYR A 5 -7.29 -6.27 11.95
N TYR A 6 -7.57 -5.16 12.60
CA TYR A 6 -6.59 -4.18 13.06
C TYR A 6 -6.59 -4.11 14.59
N LEU A 7 -5.45 -4.42 15.20
CA LEU A 7 -5.23 -4.42 16.64
C LEU A 7 -4.40 -3.17 16.99
N PHE A 8 -5.08 -2.09 17.39
CA PHE A 8 -4.44 -0.81 17.69
C PHE A 8 -3.91 -0.71 19.13
N ASN A 9 -4.54 -1.43 20.05
CA ASN A 9 -4.15 -1.40 21.45
C ASN A 9 -3.12 -2.51 21.72
N PRO A 10 -2.22 -2.30 22.69
CA PRO A 10 -1.47 -3.41 23.29
C PRO A 10 -2.43 -4.49 23.80
N GLY A 11 -1.99 -5.73 23.85
CA GLY A 11 -2.85 -6.80 24.33
C GLY A 11 -2.32 -8.19 24.09
N ARG A 12 -3.08 -9.16 24.53
CA ARG A 12 -2.76 -10.59 24.40
C ARG A 12 -3.64 -11.24 23.34
N LEU A 13 -3.02 -11.90 22.36
CA LEU A 13 -3.70 -12.68 21.35
C LEU A 13 -3.46 -14.18 21.60
N GLN A 14 -4.52 -14.95 21.72
CA GLN A 14 -4.46 -16.37 22.06
C GLN A 14 -5.39 -17.17 21.15
N ARG A 15 -5.04 -18.43 20.91
CA ARG A 15 -5.98 -19.42 20.36
C ARG A 15 -6.97 -19.86 21.43
N ARG A 16 -8.26 -19.92 21.11
CA ARG A 16 -9.29 -20.61 21.89
C ARG A 16 -10.15 -21.41 20.90
N ASP A 17 -9.92 -22.69 20.84
CA ASP A 17 -10.53 -23.60 19.86
C ASP A 17 -10.27 -23.10 18.40
N ASN A 18 -11.32 -22.88 17.62
CA ASN A 18 -11.24 -22.29 16.27
C ASN A 18 -11.40 -20.76 16.26
N THR A 19 -11.14 -20.10 17.40
CA THR A 19 -11.34 -18.67 17.58
C THR A 19 -10.05 -18.03 18.07
N LEU A 20 -9.77 -16.81 17.62
CA LEU A 20 -8.73 -15.95 18.17
C LEU A 20 -9.36 -15.09 19.27
N LYS A 21 -8.83 -15.18 20.49
CA LYS A 21 -9.20 -14.33 21.62
C LYS A 21 -8.17 -13.21 21.71
N PHE A 22 -8.59 -11.95 21.49
CA PHE A 22 -7.77 -10.77 21.72
C PHE A 22 -8.25 -10.07 22.99
N THR A 23 -7.37 -9.96 23.99
CA THR A 23 -7.60 -9.23 25.24
C THR A 23 -6.76 -7.95 25.20
N PRO A 24 -7.37 -6.77 24.95
CA PRO A 24 -6.64 -5.50 24.94
C PRO A 24 -6.19 -5.15 26.37
N TYR A 25 -5.09 -4.37 26.46
CA TYR A 25 -4.66 -3.70 27.68
C TYR A 25 -5.01 -2.21 27.61
N ASP A 26 -5.33 -1.60 28.75
CA ASP A 26 -5.42 -0.16 28.88
C ASP A 26 -4.04 0.50 29.07
N GLU A 27 -4.00 1.82 29.29
CA GLU A 27 -2.75 2.57 29.49
C GLU A 27 -2.02 2.18 30.79
N GLU A 28 -2.73 1.64 31.76
CA GLU A 28 -2.20 1.14 33.04
C GLU A 28 -1.74 -0.32 32.97
N GLY A 29 -2.00 -1.01 31.82
CA GLY A 29 -1.66 -2.42 31.62
C GLY A 29 -2.72 -3.42 32.11
N ASN A 30 -3.90 -2.96 32.52
CA ASN A 30 -4.98 -3.85 32.96
C ASN A 30 -5.71 -4.49 31.77
N GLU A 31 -6.11 -5.77 31.92
CA GLU A 31 -6.87 -6.49 30.91
C GLU A 31 -8.25 -5.89 30.73
N GLN A 32 -8.62 -5.60 29.47
CA GLN A 32 -9.93 -5.13 29.06
C GLN A 32 -10.80 -6.28 28.56
N LYS A 33 -12.08 -6.01 28.31
CA LYS A 33 -13.02 -7.01 27.79
C LYS A 33 -12.50 -7.67 26.52
N PRO A 34 -12.36 -9.01 26.50
CA PRO A 34 -11.81 -9.71 25.35
C PRO A 34 -12.76 -9.67 24.14
N ARG A 35 -12.16 -9.72 22.95
CA ARG A 35 -12.85 -9.86 21.65
C ARG A 35 -12.54 -11.24 21.09
N PHE A 36 -13.56 -11.86 20.49
CA PHE A 36 -13.44 -13.18 19.89
C PHE A 36 -13.61 -13.07 18.38
N LEU A 37 -12.66 -13.60 17.62
CA LEU A 37 -12.61 -13.55 16.17
C LEU A 37 -12.62 -15.00 15.65
N PRO A 38 -13.75 -15.52 15.13
CA PRO A 38 -13.77 -16.83 14.49
C PRO A 38 -12.74 -16.85 13.35
N VAL A 39 -11.82 -17.81 13.38
CA VAL A 39 -10.63 -17.81 12.50
C VAL A 39 -11.00 -17.95 11.03
N GLU A 40 -12.10 -18.61 10.71
CA GLU A 40 -12.63 -18.72 9.34
C GLU A 40 -12.97 -17.37 8.71
N ASN A 41 -13.27 -16.36 9.54
CA ASN A 41 -13.57 -15.00 9.10
C ASN A 41 -12.32 -14.12 9.02
N VAL A 42 -11.18 -14.59 9.54
CA VAL A 42 -9.92 -13.82 9.57
C VAL A 42 -9.13 -14.08 8.30
N GLY A 43 -8.86 -13.02 7.54
CA GLY A 43 -8.00 -13.08 6.39
C GLY A 43 -6.56 -12.70 6.71
N GLU A 44 -6.39 -11.76 7.62
CA GLU A 44 -5.10 -11.23 8.08
C GLU A 44 -5.28 -10.38 9.32
N LEU A 45 -4.20 -10.17 10.07
CA LEU A 45 -4.14 -9.35 11.26
C LEU A 45 -3.06 -8.27 11.10
N TYR A 46 -3.36 -7.04 11.49
CA TYR A 46 -2.44 -5.92 11.58
C TYR A 46 -2.30 -5.50 13.04
N CYS A 47 -1.10 -5.56 13.59
CA CYS A 47 -0.84 -5.27 14.99
C CYS A 47 0.01 -4.00 15.12
N PHE A 48 -0.61 -2.93 15.64
CA PHE A 48 0.01 -1.62 15.86
C PHE A 48 0.41 -1.38 17.33
N GLY A 49 0.02 -2.28 18.22
CA GLY A 49 0.38 -2.24 19.62
C GLY A 49 1.29 -3.40 20.01
N ASN A 50 1.88 -3.34 21.20
CA ASN A 50 2.63 -4.46 21.76
C ASN A 50 1.71 -5.68 21.90
N LEU A 51 2.16 -6.83 21.41
CA LEU A 51 1.37 -8.06 21.35
C LEU A 51 2.04 -9.18 22.14
N ASP A 52 1.34 -9.65 23.16
CA ASP A 52 1.66 -10.92 23.82
C ASP A 52 1.08 -12.09 23.03
N ALA A 53 1.94 -13.00 22.61
CA ALA A 53 1.54 -14.20 21.88
C ALA A 53 2.52 -15.35 22.13
N ASN A 54 2.03 -16.57 22.01
CA ASN A 54 2.83 -17.78 22.19
C ASN A 54 2.94 -18.61 20.89
N SER A 55 3.86 -19.57 20.89
CA SER A 55 4.12 -20.44 19.73
C SER A 55 2.88 -21.23 19.28
N ALA A 56 1.99 -21.62 20.21
CA ALA A 56 0.75 -22.31 19.88
C ALA A 56 -0.19 -21.46 19.02
N LEU A 57 -0.24 -20.15 19.27
CA LEU A 57 -0.98 -19.21 18.42
C LEU A 57 -0.36 -19.15 17.01
N TYR A 58 0.97 -18.98 16.89
CA TYR A 58 1.63 -18.91 15.60
C TYR A 58 1.46 -20.19 14.78
N ASN A 59 1.56 -21.35 15.43
CA ASN A 59 1.28 -22.65 14.79
C ASN A 59 -0.17 -22.70 14.26
N PHE A 60 -1.12 -22.21 15.04
CA PHE A 60 -2.52 -22.16 14.63
C PHE A 60 -2.75 -21.18 13.46
N LEU A 61 -2.18 -19.96 13.51
CA LEU A 61 -2.22 -19.01 12.41
C LEU A 61 -1.59 -19.60 11.14
N GLY A 62 -0.48 -20.32 11.28
CA GLY A 62 0.18 -21.05 10.20
C GLY A 62 -0.72 -22.08 9.53
N GLN A 63 -1.39 -22.91 10.33
CA GLN A 63 -2.35 -23.91 9.84
C GLN A 63 -3.55 -23.28 9.13
N GLN A 64 -4.04 -22.12 9.62
CA GLN A 64 -5.18 -21.41 9.07
C GLN A 64 -4.82 -20.48 7.91
N GLN A 65 -3.51 -20.38 7.55
CA GLN A 65 -2.99 -19.51 6.51
C GLN A 65 -3.34 -18.03 6.77
N VAL A 66 -3.26 -17.59 8.03
CA VAL A 66 -3.53 -16.23 8.48
C VAL A 66 -2.22 -15.50 8.76
N PRO A 67 -1.82 -14.52 7.95
CA PRO A 67 -0.64 -13.69 8.24
C PRO A 67 -0.93 -12.70 9.36
N LEU A 68 0.13 -12.37 10.14
CA LEU A 68 0.10 -11.35 11.17
C LEU A 68 1.22 -10.35 10.93
N HIS A 69 0.85 -9.11 10.68
CA HIS A 69 1.74 -8.00 10.37
C HIS A 69 1.99 -7.16 11.62
N PHE A 70 3.25 -6.82 11.87
CA PHE A 70 3.68 -6.04 13.04
C PHE A 70 4.17 -4.65 12.63
N PHE A 71 3.89 -3.67 13.45
CA PHE A 71 4.29 -2.28 13.28
C PHE A 71 4.86 -1.74 14.59
N ASP A 72 5.87 -0.88 14.51
CA ASP A 72 6.44 -0.22 15.67
C ASP A 72 5.56 0.95 16.16
N TYR A 73 6.00 1.59 17.25
CA TYR A 73 5.34 2.77 17.81
C TYR A 73 5.22 3.93 16.81
N HIS A 74 6.17 4.03 15.89
CA HIS A 74 6.18 5.05 14.83
C HIS A 74 5.42 4.63 13.56
N GLU A 75 4.66 3.52 13.62
CA GLU A 75 3.88 2.96 12.51
C GLU A 75 4.73 2.45 11.34
N ASN A 76 6.03 2.23 11.55
CA ASN A 76 6.84 1.58 10.56
C ASN A 76 6.57 0.06 10.59
N TYR A 77 6.46 -0.52 9.41
CA TYR A 77 6.38 -1.97 9.29
C TYR A 77 7.67 -2.62 9.81
N THR A 78 7.55 -3.51 10.79
CA THR A 78 8.67 -4.23 11.39
C THR A 78 8.82 -5.64 10.86
N GLY A 79 7.71 -6.30 10.53
CA GLY A 79 7.77 -7.66 10.00
C GLY A 79 6.40 -8.32 9.88
N THR A 80 6.39 -9.54 9.37
CA THR A 80 5.20 -10.37 9.27
C THR A 80 5.51 -11.79 9.70
N PHE A 81 4.71 -12.33 10.60
CA PHE A 81 4.57 -13.78 10.66
C PHE A 81 3.81 -14.22 9.42
N MET A 82 4.52 -14.88 8.50
CA MET A 82 3.94 -15.43 7.29
C MET A 82 3.75 -16.92 7.45
N PRO A 83 2.52 -17.45 7.24
CA PRO A 83 2.30 -18.89 7.13
C PRO A 83 3.20 -19.51 6.07
N ARG A 84 3.53 -20.79 6.21
CA ARG A 84 4.36 -21.49 5.23
C ARG A 84 3.85 -21.25 3.81
N GLU A 85 4.72 -20.75 2.96
CA GLU A 85 4.40 -20.47 1.57
C GLU A 85 4.07 -21.76 0.82
N SER A 86 2.85 -21.83 0.28
CA SER A 86 2.41 -22.98 -0.55
C SER A 86 2.71 -22.78 -2.03
N LEU A 87 3.13 -21.56 -2.44
CA LEU A 87 3.26 -21.16 -3.83
C LEU A 87 4.72 -20.93 -4.27
N ILE A 88 5.68 -21.58 -3.62
CA ILE A 88 7.10 -21.48 -3.99
C ILE A 88 7.32 -22.08 -5.38
N SER A 89 7.99 -21.34 -6.27
CA SER A 89 8.36 -21.79 -7.60
C SER A 89 9.78 -21.36 -7.96
N GLY A 90 10.72 -22.33 -7.98
CA GLY A 90 12.09 -22.07 -8.43
C GLY A 90 12.14 -21.55 -9.87
N LYS A 91 11.27 -22.04 -10.76
CA LYS A 91 11.16 -21.54 -12.14
C LYS A 91 10.81 -20.06 -12.18
N MET A 92 9.84 -19.62 -11.35
CA MET A 92 9.45 -18.22 -11.27
C MET A 92 10.57 -17.34 -10.72
N LEU A 93 11.24 -17.79 -9.66
CA LEU A 93 12.38 -17.09 -9.08
C LEU A 93 13.50 -16.86 -10.11
N ILE A 94 13.88 -17.91 -10.83
CA ILE A 94 14.90 -17.81 -11.89
C ILE A 94 14.46 -16.85 -13.00
N SER A 95 13.18 -16.87 -13.38
CA SER A 95 12.65 -15.96 -14.39
C SER A 95 12.69 -14.50 -13.92
N GLN A 96 12.29 -14.22 -12.68
CA GLN A 96 12.40 -12.86 -12.12
C GLN A 96 13.85 -12.37 -12.08
N VAL A 97 14.80 -13.22 -11.66
CA VAL A 97 16.22 -12.86 -11.63
C VAL A 97 16.72 -12.54 -13.04
N ARG A 98 16.38 -13.36 -14.04
CA ARG A 98 16.78 -13.12 -15.45
C ARG A 98 16.22 -11.80 -15.99
N GLU A 99 14.98 -11.49 -15.72
CA GLU A 99 14.37 -10.22 -16.13
C GLU A 99 15.04 -9.02 -15.43
N GLN A 100 15.35 -9.15 -14.14
CA GLN A 100 16.00 -8.10 -13.36
C GLN A 100 17.46 -7.87 -13.78
N GLN A 101 18.22 -8.93 -14.03
CA GLN A 101 19.64 -8.82 -14.42
C GLN A 101 19.83 -8.36 -15.87
N ASN A 102 18.84 -8.57 -16.72
CA ASN A 102 18.88 -8.05 -18.08
C ASN A 102 18.52 -6.58 -18.09
N ARG A 103 19.50 -5.69 -18.27
CA ARG A 103 19.31 -4.23 -18.21
C ARG A 103 18.17 -3.74 -19.09
N GLN A 104 18.07 -4.19 -20.33
CA GLN A 104 17.03 -3.74 -21.27
C GLN A 104 15.64 -4.16 -20.81
N LYS A 105 15.49 -5.40 -20.36
CA LYS A 105 14.21 -5.93 -19.87
C LYS A 105 13.79 -5.27 -18.56
N ARG A 106 14.75 -5.06 -17.63
CA ARG A 106 14.51 -4.36 -16.37
C ARG A 106 14.00 -2.94 -16.62
N ILE A 107 14.69 -2.16 -17.49
CA ILE A 107 14.28 -0.81 -17.83
C ILE A 107 12.90 -0.80 -18.47
N ALA A 108 12.64 -1.66 -19.46
CA ALA A 108 11.34 -1.73 -20.13
C ALA A 108 10.19 -2.03 -19.14
N LEU A 109 10.43 -2.90 -18.17
CA LEU A 109 9.42 -3.21 -17.14
C LEU A 109 9.24 -2.07 -16.15
N ALA A 110 10.33 -1.43 -15.71
CA ALA A 110 10.30 -0.27 -14.83
C ALA A 110 9.59 0.94 -15.48
N GLN A 111 9.84 1.20 -16.75
CA GLN A 111 9.15 2.22 -17.53
C GLN A 111 7.63 1.99 -17.53
N ARG A 112 7.18 0.75 -17.75
CA ARG A 112 5.75 0.41 -17.71
C ARG A 112 5.13 0.62 -16.34
N ILE A 113 5.83 0.23 -15.26
CA ILE A 113 5.37 0.46 -13.89
C ILE A 113 5.18 1.96 -13.64
N LEU A 114 6.19 2.76 -13.98
CA LEU A 114 6.12 4.21 -13.79
C LEU A 114 5.07 4.88 -14.68
N ASP A 115 4.93 4.46 -15.94
CA ASP A 115 3.88 4.93 -16.85
C ASP A 115 2.48 4.67 -16.28
N GLY A 116 2.24 3.47 -15.72
CA GLY A 116 0.98 3.16 -15.02
C GLY A 116 0.73 4.05 -13.81
N ALA A 117 1.77 4.30 -13.01
CA ALA A 117 1.69 5.18 -11.84
C ALA A 117 1.39 6.64 -12.24
N ALA A 118 2.16 7.18 -13.20
CA ALA A 118 1.98 8.53 -13.72
C ALA A 118 0.58 8.74 -14.32
N TYR A 119 0.12 7.78 -15.11
CA TYR A 119 -1.24 7.81 -15.66
C TYR A 119 -2.31 7.88 -14.57
N ASN A 120 -2.20 7.08 -13.52
CA ASN A 120 -3.17 7.07 -12.43
C ASN A 120 -3.12 8.37 -11.59
N MET A 121 -1.94 8.95 -11.39
CA MET A 121 -1.80 10.27 -10.78
C MET A 121 -2.47 11.37 -11.63
N LEU A 122 -2.19 11.41 -12.93
CA LEU A 122 -2.83 12.35 -13.87
C LEU A 122 -4.35 12.20 -13.90
N LYS A 123 -4.87 10.97 -13.81
CA LYS A 123 -6.33 10.74 -13.72
C LYS A 123 -6.93 11.34 -12.45
N ASN A 124 -6.23 11.29 -11.32
CA ASN A 124 -6.68 11.97 -10.12
C ASN A 124 -6.74 13.49 -10.32
N LEU A 125 -5.68 14.09 -10.89
CA LEU A 125 -5.66 15.54 -11.12
C LEU A 125 -6.76 15.98 -12.09
N ARG A 126 -6.92 15.29 -13.21
CA ARG A 126 -7.99 15.57 -14.18
C ARG A 126 -9.39 15.48 -13.57
N TYR A 127 -9.62 14.52 -12.67
CA TYR A 127 -10.88 14.43 -11.92
C TYR A 127 -11.13 15.67 -11.06
N TYR A 128 -10.12 16.15 -10.31
CA TYR A 128 -10.29 17.34 -9.47
C TYR A 128 -10.31 18.64 -10.30
N ASN A 129 -9.56 18.70 -11.40
CA ASN A 129 -9.63 19.81 -12.36
C ASN A 129 -11.05 19.97 -12.92
N SER A 130 -11.70 18.87 -13.33
CA SER A 130 -13.10 18.89 -13.79
C SER A 130 -14.11 19.25 -12.69
N ARG A 131 -13.68 19.30 -11.42
CA ARG A 131 -14.47 19.73 -10.25
C ARG A 131 -14.15 21.16 -9.82
N GLY A 132 -13.51 21.95 -10.67
CA GLY A 132 -13.26 23.36 -10.45
C GLY A 132 -11.99 23.67 -9.66
N LYS A 133 -11.06 22.70 -9.52
CA LYS A 133 -9.72 22.96 -9.01
C LYS A 133 -8.80 23.32 -10.18
N ASP A 134 -8.12 24.46 -10.11
CA ASP A 134 -7.19 24.90 -11.17
C ASP A 134 -5.89 24.08 -11.12
N LEU A 135 -5.87 22.97 -11.84
CA LEU A 135 -4.76 22.00 -11.86
C LEU A 135 -4.13 21.86 -13.25
N GLU A 136 -4.61 22.57 -14.27
CA GLU A 136 -4.14 22.42 -15.64
C GLU A 136 -2.63 22.64 -15.78
N PRO A 137 -2.01 23.69 -15.16
CA PRO A 137 -0.56 23.86 -15.28
C PRO A 137 0.25 22.68 -14.72
N ILE A 138 -0.22 22.06 -13.63
CA ILE A 138 0.43 20.89 -13.01
C ILE A 138 0.23 19.66 -13.90
N ILE A 139 -0.97 19.48 -14.46
CA ILE A 139 -1.29 18.37 -15.36
C ILE A 139 -0.38 18.43 -16.60
N ASP A 140 -0.24 19.58 -17.22
CA ASP A 140 0.63 19.79 -18.39
C ASP A 140 2.09 19.49 -18.08
N CYS A 141 2.58 19.99 -16.94
CA CYS A 141 3.95 19.71 -16.49
C CYS A 141 4.17 18.21 -16.29
N MET A 142 3.25 17.55 -15.58
CA MET A 142 3.34 16.11 -15.33
C MET A 142 3.20 15.28 -16.61
N GLN A 143 2.37 15.71 -17.58
CA GLN A 143 2.25 15.02 -18.87
C GLN A 143 3.56 15.07 -19.64
N LYS A 144 4.22 16.25 -19.73
CA LYS A 144 5.54 16.40 -20.37
C LYS A 144 6.61 15.52 -19.71
N LEU A 145 6.55 15.32 -18.40
CA LEU A 145 7.44 14.41 -17.67
C LEU A 145 7.12 12.94 -18.01
N ALA A 146 5.83 12.58 -18.03
CA ALA A 146 5.39 11.23 -18.33
C ALA A 146 5.77 10.80 -19.77
N ASP A 147 5.70 11.73 -20.73
CA ASP A 147 6.09 11.48 -22.13
C ASP A 147 7.58 11.15 -22.30
N LYS A 148 8.42 11.52 -21.32
CA LYS A 148 9.87 11.19 -21.32
C LYS A 148 10.17 9.79 -20.80
N ILE A 149 9.24 9.13 -20.13
CA ILE A 149 9.45 7.80 -19.49
C ILE A 149 9.98 6.78 -20.49
N ALA A 150 9.35 6.68 -21.66
CA ALA A 150 9.71 5.69 -22.68
C ALA A 150 11.12 5.90 -23.28
N GLY A 151 11.67 7.12 -23.21
CA GLY A 151 12.98 7.46 -23.75
C GLY A 151 14.14 7.28 -22.75
N THR A 152 13.90 6.87 -21.51
CA THR A 152 14.96 6.69 -20.52
C THR A 152 15.84 5.48 -20.82
N ALA A 153 17.14 5.60 -20.63
CA ALA A 153 18.12 4.55 -20.88
C ALA A 153 18.63 3.88 -19.58
N THR A 154 18.36 4.49 -18.41
CA THR A 154 18.82 3.98 -17.12
C THR A 154 17.73 4.06 -16.06
N ILE A 155 17.87 3.26 -14.99
CA ILE A 155 16.96 3.32 -13.83
C ILE A 155 17.11 4.64 -13.09
N GLU A 156 18.32 5.21 -13.02
CA GLU A 156 18.60 6.49 -12.38
C GLU A 156 17.85 7.65 -13.07
N GLU A 157 17.87 7.69 -14.41
CA GLU A 157 17.09 8.65 -15.19
C GLU A 157 15.60 8.49 -14.93
N LEU A 158 15.12 7.25 -14.91
CA LEU A 158 13.72 6.92 -14.66
C LEU A 158 13.28 7.36 -13.26
N MET A 159 14.11 7.12 -12.23
CA MET A 159 13.87 7.56 -10.86
C MET A 159 13.90 9.10 -10.74
N GLY A 160 14.74 9.77 -11.52
CA GLY A 160 14.74 11.24 -11.60
C GLY A 160 13.41 11.79 -12.16
N ILE A 161 12.86 11.14 -13.19
CA ILE A 161 11.53 11.49 -13.72
C ILE A 161 10.44 11.19 -12.68
N GLU A 162 10.49 10.02 -12.01
CA GLU A 162 9.55 9.67 -10.95
C GLU A 162 9.52 10.72 -9.84
N GLY A 163 10.70 11.12 -9.34
CA GLY A 163 10.82 12.15 -8.31
C GLY A 163 10.19 13.48 -8.71
N ASN A 164 10.41 13.93 -9.96
CA ASN A 164 9.82 15.16 -10.48
C ASN A 164 8.29 15.03 -10.67
N ILE A 165 7.78 13.91 -11.18
CA ILE A 165 6.34 13.65 -11.28
C ILE A 165 5.70 13.71 -9.90
N ARG A 166 6.31 13.08 -8.89
CA ARG A 166 5.80 13.09 -7.53
C ARG A 166 5.83 14.46 -6.88
N LYS A 167 6.89 15.23 -7.10
CA LYS A 167 6.98 16.60 -6.61
C LYS A 167 5.79 17.42 -7.10
N ASN A 168 5.58 17.47 -8.41
CA ASN A 168 4.46 18.20 -9.01
C ASN A 168 3.10 17.65 -8.53
N TYR A 169 2.96 16.34 -8.45
CA TYR A 169 1.73 15.71 -7.97
C TYR A 169 1.39 16.11 -6.52
N TYR A 170 2.39 16.20 -5.64
CA TYR A 170 2.16 16.63 -4.27
C TYR A 170 1.92 18.13 -4.14
N GLU A 171 2.42 18.97 -5.06
CA GLU A 171 2.05 20.39 -5.13
C GLU A 171 0.55 20.55 -5.38
N ALA A 172 -0.06 19.68 -6.18
CA ALA A 172 -1.50 19.67 -6.40
C ALA A 172 -2.34 19.39 -5.14
N PHE A 173 -1.77 18.73 -4.12
CA PHE A 173 -2.49 18.46 -2.87
C PHE A 173 -2.93 19.73 -2.18
N GLU A 174 -2.12 20.80 -2.22
CA GLU A 174 -2.50 22.13 -1.66
C GLU A 174 -3.79 22.66 -2.28
N LEU A 175 -4.02 22.40 -3.57
CA LEU A 175 -5.21 22.87 -4.27
C LEU A 175 -6.42 21.93 -4.09
N ILE A 176 -6.17 20.65 -3.88
CA ILE A 176 -7.23 19.63 -3.75
C ILE A 176 -7.78 19.56 -2.32
N ILE A 177 -6.90 19.67 -1.32
CA ILE A 177 -7.24 19.52 0.09
C ILE A 177 -7.66 20.87 0.64
N ASN A 178 -8.79 20.89 1.35
CA ASN A 178 -9.24 22.08 2.06
C ASN A 178 -8.69 22.05 3.51
N ASP A 179 -8.44 23.23 4.08
CA ASP A 179 -8.09 23.42 5.52
C ASP A 179 -6.75 22.78 5.98
N TYR A 180 -5.92 22.24 5.07
CA TYR A 180 -4.63 21.64 5.41
C TYR A 180 -3.55 22.04 4.40
N SER A 181 -2.38 22.44 4.91
CA SER A 181 -1.21 22.69 4.08
C SER A 181 -0.33 21.44 3.97
N MET A 182 0.20 21.21 2.79
CA MET A 182 1.18 20.14 2.54
C MET A 182 2.62 20.62 2.83
N SER A 183 2.96 21.87 2.55
CA SER A 183 4.31 22.48 2.76
C SER A 183 5.46 21.58 2.28
N GLY A 184 5.27 20.91 1.13
CA GLY A 184 6.22 19.95 0.57
C GLY A 184 6.18 18.56 1.23
N ARG A 185 6.91 17.61 0.63
CA ARG A 185 6.97 16.22 1.11
C ARG A 185 8.08 16.03 2.15
N SER A 186 7.70 15.58 3.35
CA SER A 186 8.62 15.13 4.40
C SER A 186 8.28 13.71 4.85
N TYR A 187 9.33 12.93 5.14
CA TYR A 187 9.20 11.56 5.63
C TYR A 187 10.37 11.23 6.56
N ARG A 188 10.09 10.38 7.58
CA ARG A 188 11.08 9.91 8.55
C ARG A 188 11.80 11.03 9.32
N PRO A 189 11.09 11.82 10.10
CA PRO A 189 9.64 11.76 10.37
C PRO A 189 8.81 12.67 9.45
N PRO A 190 7.49 12.45 9.33
CA PRO A 190 6.58 13.40 8.68
C PRO A 190 6.44 14.66 9.54
N ARG A 191 6.50 15.84 8.92
CA ARG A 191 6.53 17.13 9.63
C ARG A 191 5.18 17.88 9.61
N ASN A 192 4.20 17.40 8.89
CA ASN A 192 2.85 17.95 8.86
C ASN A 192 1.78 16.85 8.79
N LYS A 193 0.52 17.22 9.00
CA LYS A 193 -0.62 16.30 9.07
C LYS A 193 -0.84 15.52 7.78
N VAL A 194 -0.69 16.18 6.62
CA VAL A 194 -0.85 15.53 5.30
C VAL A 194 0.26 14.51 5.08
N ASN A 195 1.50 14.86 5.42
CA ASN A 195 2.64 13.95 5.33
C ASN A 195 2.52 12.74 6.27
N ALA A 196 1.91 12.92 7.46
CA ALA A 196 1.60 11.81 8.36
C ALA A 196 0.61 10.83 7.72
N LEU A 197 -0.46 11.34 7.10
CA LEU A 197 -1.44 10.51 6.38
C LEU A 197 -0.83 9.81 5.16
N ILE A 198 0.02 10.50 4.37
CA ILE A 198 0.72 9.88 3.23
C ILE A 198 1.63 8.76 3.71
N SER A 199 2.40 8.98 4.78
CA SER A 199 3.31 7.97 5.32
C SER A 199 2.54 6.75 5.81
N PHE A 200 1.50 6.95 6.61
CA PHE A 200 0.64 5.89 7.12
C PHE A 200 -0.09 5.13 5.99
N GLY A 201 -0.72 5.85 5.06
CA GLY A 201 -1.42 5.24 3.93
C GLY A 201 -0.49 4.48 2.99
N ASN A 202 0.71 5.00 2.71
CA ASN A 202 1.71 4.30 1.89
C ASN A 202 2.13 2.98 2.54
N MET A 203 2.37 2.97 3.86
CA MET A 203 2.70 1.77 4.61
C MET A 203 1.59 0.72 4.48
N MET A 204 0.31 1.11 4.62
CA MET A 204 -0.82 0.21 4.41
C MET A 204 -0.90 -0.32 2.97
N CYS A 205 -0.64 0.54 1.98
CA CYS A 205 -0.60 0.13 0.57
C CYS A 205 0.51 -0.88 0.30
N TYR A 206 1.72 -0.67 0.85
CA TYR A 206 2.83 -1.62 0.75
C TYR A 206 2.47 -2.98 1.33
N SER A 207 1.83 -3.01 2.49
CA SER A 207 1.40 -4.26 3.14
C SER A 207 0.36 -5.00 2.30
N GLN A 208 -0.59 -4.29 1.66
CA GLN A 208 -1.55 -4.89 0.74
C GLN A 208 -0.88 -5.46 -0.52
N CYS A 209 0.11 -4.76 -1.06
CA CYS A 209 0.89 -5.25 -2.20
C CYS A 209 1.73 -6.48 -1.83
N LEU A 210 2.40 -6.45 -0.69
CA LEU A 210 3.16 -7.58 -0.15
C LEU A 210 2.28 -8.81 0.03
N ARG A 211 1.10 -8.64 0.63
CA ARG A 211 0.10 -9.70 0.74
C ARG A 211 -0.30 -10.28 -0.62
N ALA A 212 -0.55 -9.41 -1.61
CA ALA A 212 -0.92 -9.86 -2.94
C ALA A 212 0.21 -10.65 -3.61
N ILE A 213 1.47 -10.23 -3.44
CA ILE A 213 2.66 -10.95 -3.93
C ILE A 213 2.73 -12.34 -3.30
N HIS A 214 2.58 -12.46 -1.98
CA HIS A 214 2.58 -13.75 -1.28
C HIS A 214 1.44 -14.71 -1.68
N GLN A 215 0.41 -14.19 -2.34
CA GLN A 215 -0.66 -15.00 -2.94
C GLN A 215 -0.36 -15.43 -4.39
N THR A 216 0.86 -15.24 -4.85
CA THR A 216 1.38 -15.62 -6.17
C THR A 216 2.72 -16.35 -6.02
N GLN A 217 3.36 -16.70 -7.13
CA GLN A 217 4.69 -17.32 -7.12
C GLN A 217 5.84 -16.28 -7.21
N LEU A 218 5.53 -14.97 -7.17
CA LEU A 218 6.53 -13.91 -7.24
C LEU A 218 7.33 -13.80 -5.95
N ASN A 219 8.63 -13.56 -6.08
CA ASN A 219 9.49 -13.24 -4.94
C ASN A 219 9.40 -11.75 -4.61
N PRO A 220 9.04 -11.36 -3.38
CA PRO A 220 8.85 -9.95 -3.02
C PRO A 220 10.14 -9.13 -2.96
N ALA A 221 11.31 -9.75 -2.89
CA ALA A 221 12.60 -9.06 -2.80
C ALA A 221 13.17 -8.63 -4.17
N ILE A 222 12.61 -9.14 -5.29
CA ILE A 222 13.11 -8.86 -6.63
C ILE A 222 12.20 -7.86 -7.33
N SER A 223 12.63 -6.61 -7.37
CA SER A 223 11.97 -5.46 -8.00
C SER A 223 12.66 -5.03 -9.29
N PHE A 224 12.03 -4.13 -10.02
CA PHE A 224 12.50 -3.66 -11.33
C PHE A 224 12.74 -2.14 -11.35
N LEU A 225 11.82 -1.36 -10.81
CA LEU A 225 11.93 0.10 -10.70
C LEU A 225 12.82 0.46 -9.49
N HIS A 226 12.45 0.01 -8.30
CA HIS A 226 13.26 0.23 -7.10
C HIS A 226 14.45 -0.74 -7.08
N GLU A 227 15.56 -0.30 -6.49
CA GLU A 227 16.71 -1.18 -6.32
C GLU A 227 16.41 -2.26 -5.29
N PRO A 228 16.63 -3.55 -5.63
CA PRO A 228 16.61 -4.62 -4.64
C PRO A 228 17.64 -4.34 -3.54
N GLY A 229 17.24 -4.39 -2.29
CA GLY A 229 18.12 -4.10 -1.18
C GLY A 229 17.94 -5.10 -0.05
N GLU A 230 18.87 -5.11 0.89
CA GLU A 230 18.79 -5.95 2.07
C GLU A 230 17.57 -5.64 2.92
N ARG A 231 16.95 -6.67 3.50
CA ARG A 231 15.80 -6.58 4.41
C ARG A 231 14.61 -5.80 3.85
N ARG A 232 14.40 -5.86 2.52
CA ARG A 232 13.40 -5.06 1.84
C ARG A 232 12.58 -5.88 0.85
N PHE A 233 11.26 -5.78 0.95
CA PHE A 233 10.33 -6.36 -0.03
C PHE A 233 10.09 -5.36 -1.17
N SER A 234 11.14 -5.11 -1.96
CA SER A 234 11.18 -4.00 -2.93
C SER A 234 10.13 -4.11 -4.05
N LEU A 235 9.72 -5.33 -4.44
CA LEU A 235 8.65 -5.52 -5.42
C LEU A 235 7.31 -4.93 -4.93
N SER A 236 7.06 -4.94 -3.61
CA SER A 236 5.85 -4.32 -3.06
C SER A 236 5.83 -2.81 -3.28
N LEU A 237 7.00 -2.16 -3.34
CA LEU A 237 7.12 -0.74 -3.66
C LEU A 237 6.77 -0.49 -5.13
N ASP A 238 7.31 -1.29 -6.06
CA ASP A 238 7.02 -1.19 -7.49
C ASP A 238 5.51 -1.27 -7.77
N ILE A 239 4.86 -2.29 -7.21
CA ILE A 239 3.41 -2.47 -7.39
C ILE A 239 2.63 -1.34 -6.72
N ALA A 240 3.05 -0.90 -5.54
CA ALA A 240 2.38 0.17 -4.83
C ALA A 240 2.43 1.51 -5.58
N GLU A 241 3.46 1.77 -6.41
CA GLU A 241 3.49 2.99 -7.22
C GLU A 241 2.24 3.15 -8.08
N ILE A 242 1.75 2.05 -8.65
CA ILE A 242 0.55 2.04 -9.49
C ILE A 242 -0.72 2.29 -8.66
N PHE A 243 -0.75 1.78 -7.41
CA PHE A 243 -1.97 1.77 -6.59
C PHE A 243 -2.05 2.89 -5.55
N LYS A 244 -0.95 3.54 -5.16
CA LYS A 244 -0.98 4.69 -4.24
C LYS A 244 -1.99 5.76 -4.67
N PRO A 245 -2.02 6.21 -5.94
CA PRO A 245 -2.98 7.22 -6.37
C PRO A 245 -4.43 6.80 -6.15
N LEU A 246 -4.73 5.51 -6.28
CA LEU A 246 -6.08 4.97 -6.18
C LEU A 246 -6.52 4.67 -4.75
N LEU A 247 -5.59 4.14 -3.94
CA LEU A 247 -5.89 3.60 -2.61
C LEU A 247 -5.55 4.58 -1.49
N VAL A 248 -4.45 5.31 -1.62
CA VAL A 248 -3.96 6.21 -0.57
C VAL A 248 -4.43 7.62 -0.80
N ASP A 249 -4.08 8.21 -1.95
CA ASP A 249 -4.28 9.64 -2.19
C ASP A 249 -5.78 9.99 -2.22
N ARG A 250 -6.60 9.17 -2.88
CA ARG A 250 -8.06 9.34 -2.86
C ARG A 250 -8.69 9.19 -1.48
N VAL A 251 -8.13 8.31 -0.64
CA VAL A 251 -8.57 8.19 0.76
C VAL A 251 -8.18 9.43 1.54
N ILE A 252 -6.95 9.94 1.39
CA ILE A 252 -6.51 11.19 2.02
C ILE A 252 -7.45 12.34 1.64
N PHE A 253 -7.71 12.54 0.36
CA PHE A 253 -8.64 13.58 -0.11
C PHE A 253 -10.04 13.40 0.48
N LYS A 254 -10.54 12.16 0.54
CA LYS A 254 -11.84 11.86 1.14
C LYS A 254 -11.90 12.20 2.62
N VAL A 255 -10.93 11.72 3.40
CA VAL A 255 -10.98 11.86 4.87
C VAL A 255 -10.75 13.29 5.34
N LEU A 256 -9.93 14.07 4.62
CA LEU A 256 -9.68 15.47 4.93
C LEU A 256 -10.85 16.36 4.46
N ASN A 257 -11.25 16.27 3.19
CA ASN A 257 -12.31 17.12 2.64
C ASN A 257 -13.69 16.83 3.24
N LYS A 258 -13.94 15.59 3.72
CA LYS A 258 -15.16 15.23 4.47
C LYS A 258 -15.03 15.39 5.98
N LYS A 259 -13.91 15.93 6.48
CA LYS A 259 -13.62 16.15 7.91
C LYS A 259 -13.75 14.88 8.77
N MET A 260 -13.51 13.68 8.15
CA MET A 260 -13.48 12.40 8.87
C MET A 260 -12.24 12.29 9.75
N VAL A 261 -11.13 12.89 9.30
CA VAL A 261 -9.90 13.11 10.09
C VAL A 261 -9.79 14.62 10.32
N GLN A 262 -9.64 15.00 11.59
CA GLN A 262 -9.62 16.39 12.05
C GLN A 262 -8.28 16.73 12.72
N PRO A 263 -7.94 18.01 12.92
CA PRO A 263 -6.66 18.41 13.54
C PRO A 263 -6.40 17.78 14.90
N ASN A 264 -7.41 17.56 15.74
CA ASN A 264 -7.29 16.92 17.05
C ASN A 264 -6.95 15.41 16.98
N HIS A 265 -7.05 14.80 15.81
CA HIS A 265 -6.65 13.42 15.55
C HIS A 265 -5.13 13.25 15.34
N PHE A 266 -4.38 14.35 15.39
CA PHE A 266 -2.93 14.34 15.28
C PHE A 266 -2.27 14.73 16.60
N GLU A 267 -1.08 14.22 16.82
CA GLU A 267 -0.17 14.64 17.86
C GLU A 267 1.03 15.30 17.20
N GLU A 268 1.28 16.57 17.53
CA GLU A 268 2.41 17.33 17.04
C GLU A 268 3.54 17.27 18.09
N LYS A 269 4.70 16.75 17.68
CA LYS A 269 5.94 16.71 18.46
C LYS A 269 6.95 17.67 17.85
N LEU A 270 8.03 17.98 18.55
CA LEU A 270 9.02 18.99 18.14
C LEU A 270 9.43 18.90 16.65
N ASN A 271 9.60 17.70 16.11
CA ASN A 271 10.02 17.48 14.70
C ASN A 271 9.17 16.45 13.95
N SER A 272 8.01 16.08 14.46
CA SER A 272 7.18 15.05 13.84
C SER A 272 5.69 15.25 14.13
N VAL A 273 4.87 14.77 13.22
CA VAL A 273 3.42 14.69 13.39
C VAL A 273 3.02 13.23 13.24
N VAL A 274 2.33 12.70 14.23
CA VAL A 274 1.82 11.31 14.24
C VAL A 274 0.29 11.28 14.33
N LEU A 275 -0.30 10.25 13.75
CA LEU A 275 -1.74 10.06 13.79
C LEU A 275 -2.15 9.33 15.07
N LYS A 276 -3.03 9.93 15.88
CA LYS A 276 -3.59 9.31 17.08
C LYS A 276 -4.53 8.15 16.74
N ASN A 277 -4.81 7.28 17.69
CA ASN A 277 -5.66 6.10 17.50
C ASN A 277 -7.04 6.40 16.87
N ALA A 278 -7.68 7.51 17.24
CA ALA A 278 -8.96 7.91 16.64
C ALA A 278 -8.80 8.21 15.13
N GLY A 279 -7.78 8.96 14.76
CA GLY A 279 -7.46 9.26 13.37
C GLY A 279 -7.05 8.01 12.58
N ARG A 280 -6.25 7.11 13.18
CA ARG A 280 -5.90 5.81 12.58
C ARG A 280 -7.13 4.98 12.27
N LYS A 281 -8.06 4.84 13.22
CA LYS A 281 -9.32 4.11 13.03
C LYS A 281 -10.14 4.70 11.88
N ALA A 282 -10.30 6.02 11.84
CA ALA A 282 -11.05 6.70 10.78
C ALA A 282 -10.38 6.50 9.40
N PHE A 283 -9.06 6.62 9.31
CA PHE A 283 -8.33 6.42 8.06
C PHE A 283 -8.39 4.96 7.60
N VAL A 284 -8.14 4.01 8.50
CA VAL A 284 -8.20 2.56 8.22
C VAL A 284 -9.58 2.16 7.72
N GLN A 285 -10.65 2.64 8.35
CA GLN A 285 -12.01 2.36 7.88
C GLN A 285 -12.22 2.87 6.45
N ALA A 286 -11.81 4.10 6.16
CA ALA A 286 -11.93 4.67 4.82
C ALA A 286 -11.07 3.92 3.79
N PHE A 287 -9.90 3.43 4.19
CA PHE A 287 -9.00 2.65 3.34
C PHE A 287 -9.58 1.24 3.05
N GLU A 288 -10.12 0.56 4.07
CA GLU A 288 -10.81 -0.73 3.90
C GLU A 288 -12.06 -0.60 3.02
N ASP A 289 -12.87 0.44 3.23
CA ASP A 289 -14.01 0.74 2.37
C ASP A 289 -13.53 0.87 0.93
N ARG A 290 -12.43 1.61 0.69
CA ARG A 290 -11.85 1.79 -0.63
C ARG A 290 -11.33 0.49 -1.24
N LEU A 291 -10.67 -0.37 -0.46
CA LEU A 291 -10.21 -1.68 -0.91
C LEU A 291 -11.35 -2.60 -1.33
N ASN A 292 -12.50 -2.48 -0.68
CA ASN A 292 -13.68 -3.31 -0.92
C ASN A 292 -14.62 -2.72 -2.00
N GLU A 293 -14.47 -1.44 -2.37
CA GLU A 293 -15.18 -0.88 -3.53
C GLU A 293 -14.91 -1.70 -4.78
N THR A 294 -15.96 -1.93 -5.58
CA THR A 294 -15.85 -2.74 -6.79
C THR A 294 -16.01 -1.90 -8.04
N ILE A 295 -15.34 -2.32 -9.10
CA ILE A 295 -15.44 -1.74 -10.42
C ILE A 295 -15.74 -2.84 -11.46
N LYS A 296 -16.46 -2.51 -12.53
CA LYS A 296 -16.65 -3.44 -13.65
C LYS A 296 -15.33 -3.58 -14.41
N HIS A 297 -14.73 -4.77 -14.36
CA HIS A 297 -13.45 -5.02 -15.02
C HIS A 297 -13.64 -5.14 -16.54
N ARG A 298 -12.77 -4.49 -17.33
CA ARG A 298 -12.93 -4.42 -18.80
C ARG A 298 -12.90 -5.79 -19.48
N THR A 299 -12.02 -6.69 -19.02
CA THR A 299 -11.77 -7.98 -19.68
C THR A 299 -12.38 -9.18 -18.96
N LEU A 300 -12.67 -9.08 -17.65
CA LEU A 300 -13.18 -10.20 -16.87
C LEU A 300 -14.71 -10.28 -16.84
N SER A 301 -15.42 -9.35 -17.50
CA SER A 301 -16.90 -9.27 -17.56
C SER A 301 -17.60 -9.36 -16.20
N ARG A 302 -16.90 -9.06 -15.11
CA ARG A 302 -17.40 -9.06 -13.72
C ARG A 302 -16.87 -7.88 -12.92
N SER A 303 -17.56 -7.56 -11.84
CA SER A 303 -17.05 -6.57 -10.87
C SER A 303 -15.93 -7.17 -10.02
N VAL A 304 -14.88 -6.39 -9.80
CA VAL A 304 -13.72 -6.75 -8.97
C VAL A 304 -13.45 -5.63 -7.97
N SER A 305 -13.04 -6.00 -6.75
CA SER A 305 -12.65 -5.02 -5.74
C SER A 305 -11.24 -4.48 -6.03
N TYR A 306 -10.92 -3.27 -5.50
CA TYR A 306 -9.55 -2.75 -5.58
C TYR A 306 -8.54 -3.70 -4.95
N LYS A 307 -8.90 -4.36 -3.85
CA LYS A 307 -8.07 -5.42 -3.24
C LYS A 307 -7.75 -6.54 -4.23
N HIS A 308 -8.71 -6.94 -5.04
CA HIS A 308 -8.50 -7.97 -6.07
C HIS A 308 -7.70 -7.44 -7.27
N LEU A 309 -7.82 -6.15 -7.61
CA LEU A 309 -7.01 -5.54 -8.68
C LEU A 309 -5.51 -5.60 -8.37
N VAL A 310 -5.10 -5.37 -7.13
CA VAL A 310 -3.69 -5.53 -6.71
C VAL A 310 -3.20 -6.95 -6.96
N LYS A 311 -4.02 -7.95 -6.66
CA LYS A 311 -3.69 -9.36 -6.95
C LYS A 311 -3.62 -9.65 -8.44
N LEU A 312 -4.53 -9.10 -9.23
CA LEU A 312 -4.51 -9.24 -10.69
C LEU A 312 -3.24 -8.61 -11.31
N GLU A 313 -2.74 -7.52 -10.71
CA GLU A 313 -1.48 -6.90 -11.13
C GLU A 313 -0.30 -7.85 -10.93
N CYS A 314 -0.23 -8.51 -9.77
CA CYS A 314 0.78 -9.55 -9.51
C CYS A 314 0.69 -10.70 -10.53
N TYR A 315 -0.51 -11.15 -10.89
CA TYR A 315 -0.68 -12.17 -11.92
C TYR A 315 -0.26 -11.72 -13.31
N LYS A 316 -0.44 -10.44 -13.67
CA LYS A 316 0.08 -9.89 -14.95
C LYS A 316 1.61 -9.94 -14.99
N LEU A 317 2.28 -9.55 -13.89
CA LEU A 317 3.73 -9.68 -13.75
C LEU A 317 4.17 -11.15 -13.85
N GLN A 318 3.46 -12.05 -13.17
CA GLN A 318 3.75 -13.48 -13.21
C GLN A 318 3.64 -14.05 -14.63
N LYS A 319 2.61 -13.68 -15.39
CA LYS A 319 2.46 -14.08 -16.80
C LYS A 319 3.61 -13.56 -17.66
N HIS A 320 4.04 -12.33 -17.43
CA HIS A 320 5.17 -11.74 -18.14
C HIS A 320 6.47 -12.51 -17.86
N MET A 321 6.75 -12.83 -16.58
CA MET A 321 7.93 -13.63 -16.19
C MET A 321 7.94 -15.03 -16.85
N LEU A 322 6.76 -15.58 -17.10
CA LEU A 322 6.59 -16.88 -17.76
C LEU A 322 6.58 -16.79 -19.29
N GLY A 323 6.68 -15.59 -19.88
CA GLY A 323 6.62 -15.37 -21.32
C GLY A 323 5.24 -15.62 -21.93
N ILE A 324 4.17 -15.64 -21.12
CA ILE A 324 2.80 -15.91 -21.57
C ILE A 324 2.15 -14.65 -22.17
N GLU A 325 2.37 -13.50 -21.54
CA GLU A 325 1.77 -12.23 -21.93
C GLU A 325 2.67 -11.08 -21.53
N GLU A 326 2.79 -10.07 -22.39
CA GLU A 326 3.57 -8.88 -22.07
C GLU A 326 2.89 -8.07 -20.96
N TYR A 327 3.68 -7.62 -19.95
CA TYR A 327 3.14 -6.88 -18.83
C TYR A 327 2.57 -5.51 -19.28
N LYS A 328 1.31 -5.28 -18.93
CA LYS A 328 0.62 -4.00 -19.09
C LYS A 328 0.12 -3.53 -17.73
N PRO A 329 0.61 -2.38 -17.22
CA PRO A 329 0.23 -1.89 -15.90
C PRO A 329 -1.25 -1.56 -15.82
N PHE A 330 -1.78 -1.60 -14.61
CA PHE A 330 -3.14 -1.14 -14.38
C PHE A 330 -3.22 0.38 -14.62
N LYS A 331 -4.11 0.77 -15.51
CA LYS A 331 -4.49 2.17 -15.79
C LYS A 331 -5.97 2.36 -15.53
N MET A 332 -6.32 3.35 -14.71
CA MET A 332 -7.69 3.70 -14.36
C MET A 332 -8.44 4.21 -15.60
N TRP A 333 -9.59 3.61 -15.91
CA TRP A 333 -10.35 3.94 -17.13
C TRP A 333 -11.65 4.71 -16.89
N TRP A 334 -12.03 4.99 -15.65
CA TRP A 334 -13.21 5.78 -15.25
C TRP A 334 -12.85 7.16 -14.76
#